data_989bd44a4d5b8fdb5cf64eae19d233b6
#
_entry.id   989bd44a4d5b8fdb5cf64eae19d233b6
#
_cell.length_a   1.000
_cell.length_b   1.000
_cell.length_c   1.000
_cell.angle_alpha   90.00
_cell.angle_beta   90.00
_cell.angle_gamma   90.00
#
_symmetry.space_group_name_H-M   'P 1'
#
loop_
_entity.id
_entity.type
_entity.pdbx_description
1 polymer ?
#
loop_
_entity_poly.entity_id
_entity_poly.type
_entity_poly.pdbx_seq_one_letter_code
_entity_poly.pdbx_strand_id
1 'polypeptide(L)'
;ASIDKTQPEIVSYKDYSNQNNVNDFVNLAFSAKITLFVEKKGFTGKLIWNTKNGKSSITILNPFNSVISKVYLDKSNNSLKISNLSKNKKEIEDIIRQIFGNKKNVFILEKLIMTPPTQLTSKKNVSLSYADWKVDYEGVIEKENKIFPKYIELNKNKITLKIYIIKWKSWLNKKDYKQEGYEEFKAPAKINLFLK
;
A
#
# COMPACT_ATOMS: atom_id res chain seq x y z
N ALA A 1 -9.07 30.76 -8.69
CA ALA A 1 -8.05 30.28 -9.61
C ALA A 1 -7.87 28.77 -9.47
N SER A 2 -7.98 28.05 -10.58
CA SER A 2 -7.74 26.63 -10.57
C SER A 2 -6.27 26.37 -10.21
N ILE A 3 -6.05 25.63 -9.14
CA ILE A 3 -4.71 25.16 -8.81
C ILE A 3 -4.31 24.20 -9.92
N ASP A 4 -3.23 24.50 -10.59
CA ASP A 4 -2.72 23.61 -11.61
C ASP A 4 -2.15 22.37 -10.95
N LYS A 5 -2.97 21.33 -10.82
CA LYS A 5 -2.57 20.04 -10.24
C LYS A 5 -1.76 19.20 -11.22
N THR A 6 -1.55 19.69 -12.46
CA THR A 6 -0.87 18.91 -13.48
C THR A 6 0.63 18.88 -13.33
N GLN A 7 1.21 19.77 -12.53
CA GLN A 7 2.66 19.81 -12.29
C GLN A 7 3.00 19.39 -10.86
N PRO A 8 3.29 18.10 -10.67
CA PRO A 8 3.73 17.63 -9.36
C PRO A 8 5.11 18.16 -9.01
N GLU A 9 5.38 18.29 -7.73
CA GLU A 9 6.72 18.55 -7.25
C GLU A 9 7.56 17.29 -7.42
N ILE A 10 8.75 17.43 -8.01
CA ILE A 10 9.66 16.30 -8.18
C ILE A 10 10.58 16.24 -6.97
N VAL A 11 10.51 15.15 -6.23
CA VAL A 11 11.36 14.90 -5.07
C VAL A 11 12.49 13.97 -5.48
N SER A 12 13.73 14.38 -5.22
CA SER A 12 14.90 13.57 -5.59
C SER A 12 14.98 12.33 -4.69
N TYR A 13 15.62 11.28 -5.19
CA TYR A 13 15.93 10.09 -4.41
C TYR A 13 16.69 10.45 -3.13
N LYS A 14 17.68 11.35 -3.24
CA LYS A 14 18.49 11.78 -2.10
C LYS A 14 17.62 12.44 -1.04
N ASP A 15 16.76 13.36 -1.44
CA ASP A 15 15.91 14.07 -0.49
C ASP A 15 14.93 13.11 0.19
N TYR A 16 14.32 12.21 -0.57
CA TYR A 16 13.43 11.22 -0.01
C TYR A 16 14.15 10.26 0.96
N SER A 17 15.35 9.80 0.58
CA SER A 17 16.14 8.90 1.41
C SER A 17 16.63 9.54 2.70
N ASN A 18 16.88 10.86 2.66
CA ASN A 18 17.34 11.62 3.84
C ASN A 18 16.21 12.11 4.73
N GLN A 19 14.97 11.99 4.29
CA GLN A 19 13.84 12.34 5.14
C GLN A 19 13.80 11.38 6.33
N ASN A 20 13.71 11.96 7.52
CA ASN A 20 13.56 11.17 8.74
C ASN A 20 12.12 10.69 8.81
N ASN A 21 11.82 9.64 8.04
CA ASN A 21 10.52 9.00 8.02
C ASN A 21 10.42 8.02 9.18
N VAL A 22 10.82 8.47 10.37
CA VAL A 22 10.52 7.69 11.56
C VAL A 22 9.00 7.66 11.63
N ASN A 23 8.47 6.52 11.25
CA ASN A 23 7.07 6.28 11.38
C ASN A 23 6.77 6.17 12.87
N ASP A 24 6.22 7.23 13.45
CA ASP A 24 5.81 7.25 14.85
C ASP A 24 4.73 6.20 15.12
N PHE A 25 4.14 5.66 14.05
CA PHE A 25 3.13 4.62 14.16
C PHE A 25 3.78 3.24 14.13
N VAL A 26 3.56 2.48 15.18
CA VAL A 26 3.97 1.09 15.23
C VAL A 26 3.08 0.23 14.35
N ASN A 27 1.84 0.66 14.16
CA ASN A 27 0.81 -0.09 13.43
C ASN A 27 0.09 0.84 12.45
N LEU A 28 0.02 0.39 11.20
CA LEU A 28 -0.71 1.07 10.13
C LEU A 28 -1.51 0.05 9.33
N ALA A 29 -2.67 0.45 8.88
CA ALA A 29 -3.47 -0.36 7.96
C ALA A 29 -4.23 0.53 7.00
N PHE A 30 -4.45 0.02 5.80
CA PHE A 30 -5.32 0.69 4.84
C PHE A 30 -6.10 -0.32 4.02
N SER A 31 -7.22 0.14 3.48
CA SER A 31 -7.95 -0.56 2.42
C SER A 31 -7.96 0.29 1.17
N ALA A 32 -7.93 -0.36 0.02
CA ALA A 32 -7.81 0.32 -1.26
C ALA A 32 -8.47 -0.45 -2.39
N LYS A 33 -8.84 0.27 -3.43
CA LYS A 33 -9.09 -0.30 -4.75
C LYS A 33 -7.77 -0.31 -5.49
N ILE A 34 -7.50 -1.40 -6.19
CA ILE A 34 -6.24 -1.54 -6.91
C ILE A 34 -6.47 -1.94 -8.36
N THR A 35 -5.57 -1.49 -9.21
CA THR A 35 -5.45 -1.94 -10.58
C THR A 35 -3.99 -2.31 -10.81
N LEU A 36 -3.77 -3.53 -11.26
CA LEU A 36 -2.44 -4.07 -11.49
C LEU A 36 -2.30 -4.39 -12.96
N PHE A 37 -1.21 -3.96 -13.56
CA PHE A 37 -0.86 -4.33 -14.92
C PHE A 37 0.53 -4.93 -14.94
N VAL A 38 0.67 -6.04 -15.66
CA VAL A 38 1.96 -6.61 -16.03
C VAL A 38 1.92 -6.80 -17.53
N GLU A 39 2.68 -5.98 -18.24
CA GLU A 39 2.61 -5.89 -19.69
C GLU A 39 1.21 -5.48 -20.15
N LYS A 40 0.51 -6.34 -20.88
CA LYS A 40 -0.85 -6.08 -21.38
C LYS A 40 -1.93 -6.76 -20.55
N LYS A 41 -1.54 -7.48 -19.48
CA LYS A 41 -2.46 -8.22 -18.64
C LYS A 41 -2.81 -7.40 -17.40
N GLY A 42 -4.08 -7.33 -17.07
CA GLY A 42 -4.56 -6.50 -15.99
C GLY A 42 -5.44 -7.23 -14.99
N PHE A 43 -5.48 -6.69 -13.79
CA PHE A 43 -6.35 -7.16 -12.72
C PHE A 43 -6.86 -5.95 -11.94
N THR A 44 -8.15 -5.93 -11.66
CA THR A 44 -8.77 -4.91 -10.80
C THR A 44 -9.39 -5.61 -9.62
N GLY A 45 -9.17 -5.08 -8.43
CA GLY A 45 -9.69 -5.68 -7.21
C GLY A 45 -9.54 -4.75 -6.02
N LYS A 46 -9.41 -5.35 -4.85
CA LYS A 46 -9.29 -4.66 -3.58
C LYS A 46 -8.10 -5.17 -2.81
N LEU A 47 -7.59 -4.33 -1.93
CA LEU A 47 -6.40 -4.62 -1.14
C LEU A 47 -6.65 -4.19 0.30
N ILE A 48 -6.21 -5.03 1.24
CA ILE A 48 -6.13 -4.67 2.64
C ILE A 48 -4.69 -4.93 3.07
N TRP A 49 -4.02 -3.88 3.53
CA TRP A 49 -2.62 -3.95 3.96
C TRP A 49 -2.55 -3.58 5.43
N ASN A 50 -2.00 -4.46 6.23
CA ASN A 50 -1.91 -4.30 7.67
C ASN A 50 -0.46 -4.51 8.10
N THR A 51 0.13 -3.49 8.72
CA THR A 51 1.49 -3.54 9.26
C THR A 51 1.44 -3.40 10.77
N LYS A 52 2.09 -4.33 11.47
CA LYS A 52 2.06 -4.40 12.92
C LYS A 52 3.37 -4.98 13.44
N ASN A 53 4.11 -4.20 14.24
CA ASN A 53 5.33 -4.69 14.89
C ASN A 53 6.31 -5.38 13.93
N GLY A 54 6.54 -4.77 12.77
CA GLY A 54 7.47 -5.30 11.77
C GLY A 54 6.93 -6.46 10.95
N LYS A 55 5.68 -6.83 11.14
CA LYS A 55 5.00 -7.87 10.35
C LYS A 55 3.87 -7.24 9.55
N SER A 56 3.73 -7.67 8.32
CA SER A 56 2.67 -7.16 7.44
C SER A 56 1.87 -8.31 6.86
N SER A 57 0.58 -8.08 6.71
CA SER A 57 -0.30 -8.95 5.96
C SER A 57 -0.98 -8.16 4.85
N ILE A 58 -0.98 -8.72 3.66
CA ILE A 58 -1.58 -8.09 2.49
C ILE A 58 -2.63 -9.06 1.96
N THR A 59 -3.89 -8.64 1.99
CA THR A 59 -4.98 -9.45 1.47
C THR A 59 -5.47 -8.85 0.18
N ILE A 60 -5.49 -9.66 -0.87
CA ILE A 60 -5.92 -9.26 -2.20
C ILE A 60 -7.24 -9.93 -2.49
N LEU A 61 -8.25 -9.13 -2.86
CA LEU A 61 -9.60 -9.59 -3.12
C LEU A 61 -10.01 -9.25 -4.55
N ASN A 62 -10.90 -10.08 -5.11
CA ASN A 62 -11.54 -9.71 -6.37
C ASN A 62 -12.62 -8.63 -6.12
N PRO A 63 -13.23 -8.05 -7.18
CA PRO A 63 -14.25 -7.02 -6.99
C PRO A 63 -15.47 -7.47 -6.19
N PHE A 64 -15.69 -8.77 -6.06
CA PHE A 64 -16.81 -9.33 -5.31
C PHE A 64 -16.45 -9.68 -3.86
N ASN A 65 -15.29 -9.20 -3.39
CA ASN A 65 -14.79 -9.40 -2.03
C ASN A 65 -14.37 -10.82 -1.68
N SER A 66 -14.13 -11.66 -2.68
CA SER A 66 -13.55 -12.98 -2.43
C SER A 66 -12.03 -12.85 -2.36
N VAL A 67 -11.44 -13.48 -1.37
CA VAL A 67 -9.99 -13.46 -1.18
C VAL A 67 -9.33 -14.30 -2.26
N ILE A 68 -8.41 -13.69 -2.99
CA ILE A 68 -7.65 -14.35 -4.06
C ILE A 68 -6.29 -14.80 -3.53
N SER A 69 -5.62 -13.95 -2.76
CA SER A 69 -4.27 -14.21 -2.31
C SER A 69 -3.99 -13.50 -1.00
N LYS A 70 -3.10 -14.06 -0.21
CA LYS A 70 -2.57 -13.45 0.99
C LYS A 70 -1.06 -13.45 0.95
N VAL A 71 -0.47 -12.33 1.36
CA VAL A 71 0.97 -12.16 1.43
C VAL A 71 1.32 -11.83 2.87
N TYR A 72 2.29 -12.53 3.43
CA TYR A 72 2.79 -12.29 4.77
C TYR A 72 4.25 -11.88 4.69
N LEU A 73 4.57 -10.77 5.30
CA LEU A 73 5.90 -10.20 5.31
C LEU A 73 6.37 -10.09 6.75
N ASP A 74 7.53 -10.66 7.05
CA ASP A 74 8.17 -10.54 8.36
C ASP A 74 9.52 -9.86 8.19
N LYS A 75 9.59 -8.59 8.59
CA LYS A 75 10.80 -7.79 8.41
C LYS A 75 11.94 -8.27 9.30
N SER A 76 11.64 -8.74 10.52
CA SER A 76 12.66 -9.21 11.45
C SER A 76 13.34 -10.48 10.95
N ASN A 77 12.61 -11.37 10.31
CA ASN A 77 13.13 -12.61 9.73
C ASN A 77 13.46 -12.48 8.25
N ASN A 78 13.27 -11.30 7.66
CA ASN A 78 13.50 -11.04 6.24
C ASN A 78 12.82 -12.09 5.37
N SER A 79 11.57 -12.42 5.67
CA SER A 79 10.82 -13.46 4.98
C SER A 79 9.53 -12.95 4.36
N LEU A 80 9.15 -13.60 3.25
CA LEU A 80 7.88 -13.34 2.58
C LEU A 80 7.24 -14.69 2.26
N LYS A 81 5.95 -14.79 2.53
CA LYS A 81 5.14 -15.96 2.20
C LYS A 81 3.90 -15.50 1.44
N ILE A 82 3.63 -16.14 0.32
CA ILE A 82 2.43 -15.88 -0.47
C ILE A 82 1.60 -17.15 -0.58
N SER A 83 0.30 -17.03 -0.41
CA SER A 83 -0.62 -18.15 -0.59
C SER A 83 -1.84 -17.71 -1.40
N ASN A 84 -2.25 -18.58 -2.30
CA ASN A 84 -3.44 -18.41 -3.12
C ASN A 84 -4.55 -19.26 -2.52
N LEU A 85 -5.68 -18.63 -2.20
CA LEU A 85 -6.75 -19.26 -1.44
C LEU A 85 -7.90 -19.80 -2.28
N SER A 86 -7.91 -19.58 -3.58
CA SER A 86 -8.98 -20.02 -4.43
C SER A 86 -8.49 -20.51 -5.78
N LYS A 87 -9.39 -21.15 -6.54
CA LYS A 87 -9.12 -21.56 -7.91
C LYS A 87 -9.17 -20.33 -8.81
N ASN A 88 -8.11 -19.57 -8.83
CA ASN A 88 -8.02 -18.40 -9.69
C ASN A 88 -7.53 -18.78 -11.08
N LYS A 89 -7.82 -17.91 -12.03
CA LYS A 89 -7.19 -18.01 -13.34
C LYS A 89 -5.69 -17.84 -13.17
N LYS A 90 -4.92 -18.68 -13.84
CA LYS A 90 -3.46 -18.64 -13.78
C LYS A 90 -2.91 -17.27 -14.12
N GLU A 91 -3.54 -16.57 -15.04
CA GLU A 91 -3.15 -15.22 -15.44
C GLU A 91 -3.19 -14.24 -14.26
N ILE A 92 -4.22 -14.29 -13.44
CA ILE A 92 -4.36 -13.44 -12.25
C ILE A 92 -3.28 -13.80 -11.21
N GLU A 93 -3.07 -15.09 -10.99
CA GLU A 93 -2.03 -15.55 -10.06
C GLU A 93 -0.64 -15.10 -10.50
N ASP A 94 -0.36 -15.15 -11.80
CA ASP A 94 0.93 -14.72 -12.34
C ASP A 94 1.16 -13.22 -12.15
N ILE A 95 0.13 -12.40 -12.37
CA ILE A 95 0.20 -10.95 -12.15
C ILE A 95 0.52 -10.68 -10.68
N ILE A 96 -0.24 -11.27 -9.77
CA ILE A 96 -0.05 -11.07 -8.33
C ILE A 96 1.34 -11.51 -7.91
N ARG A 97 1.79 -12.67 -8.39
CA ARG A 97 3.10 -13.22 -8.03
C ARG A 97 4.25 -12.35 -8.52
N GLN A 98 4.15 -11.77 -9.71
CA GLN A 98 5.21 -10.91 -10.24
C GLN A 98 5.40 -9.64 -9.40
N ILE A 99 4.33 -9.14 -8.80
CA ILE A 99 4.37 -7.94 -7.98
C ILE A 99 4.65 -8.28 -6.51
N PHE A 100 3.83 -9.15 -5.93
CA PHE A 100 3.84 -9.45 -4.50
C PHE A 100 4.65 -10.69 -4.13
N GLY A 101 5.09 -11.46 -5.10
CA GLY A 101 5.93 -12.62 -4.85
C GLY A 101 7.42 -12.30 -4.73
N ASN A 102 7.80 -11.05 -4.97
CA ASN A 102 9.18 -10.58 -4.85
C ASN A 102 9.33 -9.82 -3.54
N LYS A 103 10.09 -10.37 -2.63
CA LYS A 103 10.29 -9.80 -1.29
C LYS A 103 10.81 -8.37 -1.33
N LYS A 104 11.81 -8.10 -2.16
CA LYS A 104 12.39 -6.77 -2.30
C LYS A 104 11.35 -5.75 -2.78
N ASN A 105 10.52 -6.14 -3.75
CA ASN A 105 9.45 -5.28 -4.22
C ASN A 105 8.46 -4.94 -3.11
N VAL A 106 8.05 -5.92 -2.34
CA VAL A 106 7.05 -5.70 -1.27
C VAL A 106 7.60 -4.79 -0.18
N PHE A 107 8.86 -4.94 0.21
CA PHE A 107 9.50 -4.03 1.16
C PHE A 107 9.51 -2.59 0.64
N ILE A 108 9.87 -2.42 -0.63
CA ILE A 108 9.94 -1.09 -1.25
C ILE A 108 8.54 -0.49 -1.37
N LEU A 109 7.56 -1.26 -1.82
CA LEU A 109 6.18 -0.80 -1.93
C LEU A 109 5.63 -0.36 -0.58
N GLU A 110 5.88 -1.13 0.47
CA GLU A 110 5.44 -0.76 1.81
C GLU A 110 6.05 0.56 2.24
N LYS A 111 7.35 0.75 2.02
CA LYS A 111 8.00 2.01 2.35
C LYS A 111 7.38 3.18 1.58
N LEU A 112 7.21 3.04 0.28
CA LEU A 112 6.66 4.11 -0.56
C LEU A 112 5.22 4.46 -0.19
N ILE A 113 4.41 3.47 0.15
CA ILE A 113 3.00 3.69 0.48
C ILE A 113 2.84 4.21 1.91
N MET A 114 3.54 3.61 2.87
CA MET A 114 3.38 3.90 4.30
C MET A 114 4.18 5.12 4.77
N THR A 115 5.24 5.47 4.05
CA THR A 115 6.08 6.64 4.35
C THR A 115 6.22 7.53 3.12
N PRO A 116 5.14 8.24 2.76
CA PRO A 116 5.19 9.14 1.60
C PRO A 116 6.16 10.31 1.85
N PRO A 117 6.62 10.98 0.77
CA PRO A 117 7.50 12.12 0.92
C PRO A 117 6.82 13.26 1.67
N THR A 118 7.60 13.99 2.47
CA THR A 118 7.07 15.08 3.31
C THR A 118 6.55 16.25 2.50
N GLN A 119 6.92 16.35 1.22
CA GLN A 119 6.46 17.39 0.31
C GLN A 119 4.99 17.19 -0.13
N LEU A 120 4.46 15.98 0.05
CA LEU A 120 3.06 15.69 -0.30
C LEU A 120 2.12 16.45 0.64
N THR A 121 1.25 17.27 0.08
CA THR A 121 0.26 18.04 0.82
C THR A 121 -1.07 18.03 0.08
N SER A 122 -2.12 18.57 0.70
CA SER A 122 -3.43 18.71 0.07
C SER A 122 -3.39 19.61 -1.18
N LYS A 123 -2.37 20.45 -1.29
CA LYS A 123 -2.22 21.40 -2.40
C LYS A 123 -1.15 21.03 -3.40
N LYS A 124 -0.36 19.99 -3.13
CA LYS A 124 0.79 19.65 -3.96
C LYS A 124 0.93 18.15 -4.14
N ASN A 125 0.81 17.73 -5.39
CA ASN A 125 1.14 16.36 -5.77
C ASN A 125 2.66 16.21 -5.85
N VAL A 126 3.15 14.97 -5.75
CA VAL A 126 4.58 14.68 -5.71
C VAL A 126 4.89 13.51 -6.64
N SER A 127 6.00 13.63 -7.36
CA SER A 127 6.59 12.53 -8.13
C SER A 127 7.99 12.27 -7.64
N LEU A 128 8.38 11.00 -7.58
CA LEU A 128 9.74 10.61 -7.23
C LEU A 128 10.13 9.30 -7.90
N SER A 129 11.42 9.05 -7.97
CA SER A 129 11.97 7.77 -8.42
C SER A 129 12.75 7.15 -7.27
N TYR A 130 12.49 5.91 -6.95
CA TYR A 130 13.12 5.19 -5.85
C TYR A 130 13.25 3.71 -6.22
N ALA A 131 14.47 3.19 -6.17
CA ALA A 131 14.75 1.77 -6.42
C ALA A 131 14.10 1.26 -7.73
N ASP A 132 14.25 2.04 -8.81
CA ASP A 132 13.70 1.77 -10.15
C ASP A 132 12.17 1.90 -10.24
N TRP A 133 11.50 2.26 -9.17
CA TRP A 133 10.10 2.61 -9.20
C TRP A 133 9.93 4.10 -9.48
N LYS A 134 9.07 4.42 -10.43
CA LYS A 134 8.56 5.78 -10.61
C LYS A 134 7.25 5.87 -9.87
N VAL A 135 7.12 6.84 -8.96
CA VAL A 135 5.98 6.95 -8.07
C VAL A 135 5.35 8.32 -8.20
N ASP A 136 4.05 8.33 -8.43
CA ASP A 136 3.26 9.55 -8.46
C ASP A 136 2.24 9.49 -7.32
N TYR A 137 2.28 10.51 -6.45
CA TYR A 137 1.34 10.67 -5.34
C TYR A 137 0.35 11.78 -5.68
N GLU A 138 -0.94 11.51 -5.54
CA GLU A 138 -1.98 12.45 -5.87
C GLU A 138 -3.06 12.47 -4.79
N GLY A 139 -3.17 13.61 -4.13
CA GLY A 139 -4.14 13.81 -3.05
C GLY A 139 -3.73 13.19 -1.73
N VAL A 140 -4.36 13.65 -0.68
CA VAL A 140 -4.08 13.21 0.68
C VAL A 140 -5.37 12.96 1.45
N ILE A 141 -5.26 12.14 2.47
CA ILE A 141 -6.28 11.93 3.49
C ILE A 141 -5.66 12.41 4.80
N GLU A 142 -6.27 13.40 5.42
CA GLU A 142 -5.82 13.90 6.72
C GLU A 142 -6.55 13.15 7.83
N LYS A 143 -5.80 12.65 8.79
CA LYS A 143 -6.35 11.95 9.94
C LYS A 143 -5.44 12.15 11.14
N GLU A 144 -6.01 12.68 12.24
CA GLU A 144 -5.28 12.89 13.49
C GLU A 144 -3.99 13.69 13.32
N ASN A 145 -4.08 14.79 12.55
CA ASN A 145 -2.95 15.67 12.23
C ASN A 145 -1.83 14.98 11.42
N LYS A 146 -2.14 13.84 10.82
CA LYS A 146 -1.23 13.13 9.92
C LYS A 146 -1.77 13.16 8.50
N ILE A 147 -0.85 13.15 7.55
CA ILE A 147 -1.17 13.15 6.12
C ILE A 147 -0.83 11.79 5.55
N PHE A 148 -1.82 11.17 4.93
CA PHE A 148 -1.67 9.89 4.24
C PHE A 148 -1.99 10.07 2.76
N PRO A 149 -1.32 9.35 1.86
CA PRO A 149 -1.64 9.45 0.44
C PRO A 149 -3.03 8.90 0.13
N LYS A 150 -3.70 9.52 -0.82
CA LYS A 150 -5.01 9.09 -1.29
C LYS A 150 -4.91 8.23 -2.54
N TYR A 151 -4.08 8.63 -3.49
CA TYR A 151 -3.86 7.90 -4.74
C TYR A 151 -2.37 7.79 -5.00
N ILE A 152 -1.93 6.60 -5.35
CA ILE A 152 -0.53 6.34 -5.67
C ILE A 152 -0.47 5.52 -6.95
N GLU A 153 0.33 5.97 -7.90
CA GLU A 153 0.64 5.19 -9.09
C GLU A 153 2.13 4.84 -9.07
N LEU A 154 2.42 3.56 -9.21
CA LEU A 154 3.79 3.06 -9.17
C LEU A 154 4.08 2.30 -10.47
N ASN A 155 5.17 2.66 -11.11
CA ASN A 155 5.59 2.06 -12.37
C ASN A 155 7.01 1.57 -12.25
N LYS A 156 7.26 0.34 -12.70
CA LYS A 156 8.59 -0.24 -12.81
C LYS A 156 8.62 -1.19 -14.00
N ASN A 157 9.44 -0.87 -15.01
CA ASN A 157 9.46 -1.67 -16.24
C ASN A 157 8.06 -1.80 -16.84
N LYS A 158 7.57 -3.04 -16.97
CA LYS A 158 6.24 -3.35 -17.51
C LYS A 158 5.16 -3.53 -16.45
N ILE A 159 5.49 -3.17 -15.21
CA ILE A 159 4.56 -3.30 -14.07
C ILE A 159 3.98 -1.92 -13.73
N THR A 160 2.66 -1.86 -13.59
CA THR A 160 1.96 -0.67 -13.11
C THR A 160 1.02 -1.06 -11.98
N LEU A 161 1.14 -0.35 -10.85
CA LEU A 161 0.21 -0.43 -9.73
C LEU A 161 -0.49 0.90 -9.60
N LYS A 162 -1.83 0.87 -9.57
CA LYS A 162 -2.65 2.02 -9.21
C LYS A 162 -3.38 1.70 -7.94
N ILE A 163 -3.16 2.49 -6.91
CA ILE A 163 -3.73 2.26 -5.58
C ILE A 163 -4.58 3.46 -5.20
N TYR A 164 -5.88 3.26 -5.11
CA TYR A 164 -6.82 4.27 -4.65
C TYR A 164 -7.24 3.90 -3.23
N ILE A 165 -6.72 4.66 -2.26
CA ILE A 165 -6.93 4.34 -0.85
C ILE A 165 -8.29 4.83 -0.40
N ILE A 166 -9.03 3.93 0.23
CA ILE A 166 -10.39 4.19 0.73
C ILE A 166 -10.31 4.64 2.19
N LYS A 167 -9.48 3.98 2.99
CA LYS A 167 -9.44 4.20 4.42
C LYS A 167 -8.06 3.89 4.99
N TRP A 168 -7.60 4.74 5.90
CA TRP A 168 -6.41 4.54 6.71
C TRP A 168 -6.78 4.33 8.17
N LYS A 169 -6.03 3.48 8.86
CA LYS A 169 -6.06 3.34 10.32
C LYS A 169 -4.64 3.31 10.85
N SER A 170 -4.44 3.89 12.03
CA SER A 170 -3.13 3.93 12.67
C SER A 170 -3.26 3.75 14.18
N TRP A 171 -2.25 3.14 14.77
CA TRP A 171 -2.16 2.93 16.21
C TRP A 171 -0.74 3.26 16.64
N LEU A 172 -0.59 4.16 17.63
CA LEU A 172 0.71 4.60 18.10
C LEU A 172 1.39 3.57 18.99
N ASN A 173 0.62 2.80 19.74
CA ASN A 173 1.15 1.80 20.65
C ASN A 173 0.17 0.63 20.82
N LYS A 174 0.61 -0.38 21.55
CA LYS A 174 -0.16 -1.60 21.72
C LYS A 174 -1.53 -1.40 22.41
N LYS A 175 -1.62 -0.39 23.29
CA LYS A 175 -2.85 -0.05 23.96
C LYS A 175 -3.87 0.59 23.02
N ASP A 176 -3.43 1.59 22.27
CA ASP A 176 -4.25 2.28 21.28
C ASP A 176 -4.74 1.30 20.20
N TYR A 177 -3.87 0.41 19.83
CA TYR A 177 -4.11 -0.63 18.88
C TYR A 177 -5.28 -1.54 19.28
N LYS A 178 -5.41 -1.87 20.55
CA LYS A 178 -6.54 -2.64 21.07
C LYS A 178 -7.84 -1.83 21.06
N GLN A 179 -7.75 -0.54 21.40
CA GLN A 179 -8.91 0.36 21.46
C GLN A 179 -9.46 0.69 20.08
N GLU A 180 -8.61 0.71 19.07
CA GLU A 180 -8.97 1.10 17.69
C GLU A 180 -9.53 -0.07 16.86
N GLY A 181 -9.88 -1.18 17.47
CA GLY A 181 -10.51 -2.27 16.74
C GLY A 181 -9.53 -3.12 15.94
N TYR A 182 -8.39 -3.35 16.50
CA TYR A 182 -7.33 -4.18 15.90
C TYR A 182 -7.86 -5.52 15.33
N GLU A 183 -8.85 -6.09 15.97
CA GLU A 183 -9.40 -7.39 15.57
C GLU A 183 -9.91 -7.39 14.13
N GLU A 184 -10.29 -6.22 13.60
CA GLU A 184 -10.75 -6.09 12.22
C GLU A 184 -9.68 -6.51 11.20
N PHE A 185 -8.41 -6.45 11.59
CA PHE A 185 -7.28 -6.72 10.68
C PHE A 185 -6.59 -8.05 10.94
N LYS A 186 -7.02 -8.79 11.94
CA LYS A 186 -6.32 -9.98 12.41
C LYS A 186 -6.53 -11.21 11.56
N ALA A 187 -7.74 -11.46 11.15
CA ALA A 187 -8.12 -12.73 10.54
C ALA A 187 -8.86 -12.51 9.24
N PRO A 188 -8.68 -13.39 8.25
CA PRO A 188 -9.40 -13.29 6.99
C PRO A 188 -10.91 -13.24 7.14
N ALA A 189 -11.46 -13.97 8.12
CA ALA A 189 -12.89 -13.99 8.38
C ALA A 189 -13.45 -12.62 8.77
N LYS A 190 -12.61 -11.69 9.23
CA LYS A 190 -13.02 -10.35 9.66
C LYS A 190 -12.81 -9.28 8.59
N ILE A 191 -12.37 -9.65 7.41
CA ILE A 191 -12.15 -8.73 6.30
C ILE A 191 -13.44 -8.00 5.93
N ASN A 192 -14.57 -8.71 5.97
CA ASN A 192 -15.87 -8.13 5.65
C ASN A 192 -16.25 -6.98 6.59
N LEU A 193 -15.84 -7.04 7.84
CA LEU A 193 -16.07 -5.96 8.82
C LEU A 193 -15.28 -4.72 8.44
N PHE A 194 -14.08 -4.91 7.93
CA PHE A 194 -13.25 -3.79 7.50
C PHE A 194 -13.78 -3.15 6.21
N LEU A 195 -14.31 -3.94 5.28
CA LEU A 195 -14.81 -3.48 4.00
C LEU A 195 -16.20 -2.84 4.08
N LYS A 196 -16.94 -3.11 5.11
CA LYS A 196 -18.21 -2.46 5.39
C LYS A 196 -17.99 -1.06 5.91
#